data_e7b2b6366db38ad9654531fbd809ba5d
#
_entry.id   e7b2b6366db38ad9654531fbd809ba5d
#
_cell.length_a   1.000
_cell.length_b   1.000
_cell.length_c   1.000
_cell.angle_alpha   90.00
_cell.angle_beta   90.00
_cell.angle_gamma   90.00
#
_symmetry.space_group_name_H-M   'P 1'
#
loop_
_entity.id
_entity.type
_entity.pdbx_description
1 polymer ?
#
loop_
_entity_poly.entity_id
_entity_poly.type
_entity_poly.pdbx_seq_one_letter_code
_entity_poly.pdbx_strand_id
1 'polypeptide(L)'
;MNKPNLQERTVEFNGKEIKVSNWWNWRGQGTADLYLDGEHLDQDTGKVATGKKVLLSKYDVSEDIKSIEVYASYIFKLKLKILVNGKIIYQDK
;
A
#
# COMPACT_ATOMS: atom_id res chain seq x y z
N MET A 1 -13.36 -3.49 -16.00
CA MET A 1 -13.62 -4.28 -14.79
C MET A 1 -13.75 -3.37 -13.59
N ASN A 2 -14.80 -3.54 -12.83
CA ASN A 2 -15.03 -2.71 -11.65
C ASN A 2 -14.22 -3.19 -10.46
N LYS A 3 -13.63 -2.24 -9.75
CA LYS A 3 -12.95 -2.51 -8.50
C LYS A 3 -13.74 -1.84 -7.38
N PRO A 4 -14.70 -2.57 -6.78
CA PRO A 4 -15.51 -1.96 -5.71
C PRO A 4 -14.64 -1.61 -4.52
N ASN A 5 -15.04 -0.57 -3.79
CA ASN A 5 -14.33 -0.10 -2.61
C ASN A 5 -12.86 0.23 -2.86
N LEU A 6 -12.56 0.72 -4.07
CA LEU A 6 -11.19 1.08 -4.41
C LEU A 6 -10.71 2.25 -3.56
N GLN A 7 -9.56 2.06 -2.93
CA GLN A 7 -8.86 3.08 -2.16
C GLN A 7 -7.48 3.25 -2.77
N GLU A 8 -7.11 4.48 -3.07
CA GLU A 8 -5.76 4.76 -3.58
C GLU A 8 -5.12 5.86 -2.76
N ARG A 9 -3.82 5.72 -2.56
CA ARG A 9 -3.00 6.72 -1.86
C ARG A 9 -1.76 6.96 -2.72
N THR A 10 -1.46 8.23 -2.97
CA THR A 10 -0.30 8.62 -3.75
C THR A 10 0.51 9.61 -2.93
N VAL A 11 1.81 9.38 -2.85
CA VAL A 11 2.73 10.26 -2.14
C VAL A 11 4.04 10.35 -2.91
N GLU A 12 4.72 11.46 -2.80
CA GLU A 12 5.99 11.68 -3.49
C GLU A 12 7.16 11.57 -2.50
N PHE A 13 8.22 10.91 -2.93
CA PHE A 13 9.45 10.78 -2.17
C PHE A 13 10.64 10.95 -3.11
N ASN A 14 11.45 11.99 -2.88
CA ASN A 14 12.63 12.30 -3.71
C ASN A 14 12.29 12.37 -5.21
N GLY A 15 11.17 13.01 -5.56
CA GLY A 15 10.75 13.16 -6.94
C GLY A 15 10.13 11.92 -7.55
N LYS A 16 9.95 10.86 -6.79
CA LYS A 16 9.34 9.61 -7.26
C LYS A 16 7.94 9.47 -6.67
N GLU A 17 7.01 8.97 -7.49
CA GLU A 17 5.64 8.76 -7.05
C GLU A 17 5.47 7.35 -6.49
N ILE A 18 5.01 7.27 -5.25
CA ILE A 18 4.65 6.00 -4.61
C ILE A 18 3.14 5.94 -4.55
N LYS A 19 2.56 4.91 -5.15
CA LYS A 19 1.11 4.71 -5.14
C LYS A 19 0.76 3.37 -4.53
N VAL A 20 -0.22 3.39 -3.63
CA VAL A 20 -0.81 2.19 -3.05
C VAL A 20 -2.26 2.14 -3.48
N SER A 21 -2.65 1.03 -4.06
CA SER A 21 -4.02 0.81 -4.52
C SER A 21 -4.57 -0.42 -3.83
N ASN A 22 -5.78 -0.33 -3.32
CA ASN A 22 -6.42 -1.45 -2.61
C ASN A 22 -7.90 -1.47 -2.96
N TRP A 23 -8.43 -2.65 -3.27
CA TRP A 23 -9.86 -2.82 -3.49
C TRP A 23 -10.32 -4.13 -2.85
N TRP A 24 -11.59 -4.20 -2.53
CA TRP A 24 -12.18 -5.40 -1.98
C TRP A 24 -13.67 -5.44 -2.31
N ASN A 25 -14.26 -6.64 -2.28
CA ASN A 25 -15.68 -6.81 -2.50
C ASN A 25 -16.32 -7.57 -1.34
N TRP A 26 -17.63 -7.71 -1.39
CA TRP A 26 -18.38 -8.35 -0.32
C TRP A 26 -18.12 -9.85 -0.19
N ARG A 27 -17.45 -10.45 -1.18
CA ARG A 27 -17.06 -11.86 -1.13
C ARG A 27 -15.73 -12.07 -0.45
N GLY A 28 -15.10 -11.00 0.02
CA GLY A 28 -13.78 -11.07 0.63
C GLY A 28 -12.64 -11.15 -0.37
N GLN A 29 -12.92 -10.93 -1.66
CA GLN A 29 -11.89 -10.89 -2.69
C GLN A 29 -11.34 -9.47 -2.80
N GLY A 30 -10.09 -9.36 -3.10
CA GLY A 30 -9.49 -8.06 -3.31
C GLY A 30 -8.00 -8.16 -3.52
N THR A 31 -7.39 -7.04 -3.89
CA THR A 31 -5.94 -6.95 -4.00
C THR A 31 -5.46 -5.63 -3.42
N ALA A 32 -4.20 -5.63 -2.99
CA ALA A 32 -3.48 -4.40 -2.68
C ALA A 32 -2.22 -4.40 -3.54
N ASP A 33 -1.89 -3.26 -4.10
CA ASP A 33 -0.79 -3.12 -5.04
C ASP A 33 0.08 -1.92 -4.68
N LEU A 34 1.38 -2.09 -4.82
CA LEU A 34 2.37 -1.04 -4.58
C LEU A 34 3.07 -0.71 -5.89
N TYR A 35 3.11 0.58 -6.21
CA TYR A 35 3.75 1.09 -7.43
C TYR A 35 4.77 2.17 -7.08
N LEU A 36 5.85 2.21 -7.84
CA LEU A 36 6.82 3.31 -7.81
C LEU A 36 7.00 3.82 -9.23
N ASP A 37 6.65 5.10 -9.45
CA ASP A 37 6.65 5.72 -10.79
C ASP A 37 5.96 4.84 -11.83
N GLY A 38 4.83 4.23 -11.44
CA GLY A 38 4.05 3.37 -12.33
C GLY A 38 4.55 1.93 -12.41
N GLU A 39 5.71 1.60 -11.86
CA GLU A 39 6.21 0.24 -11.84
C GLU A 39 5.61 -0.54 -10.67
N HIS A 40 5.04 -1.69 -10.98
CA HIS A 40 4.43 -2.55 -9.96
C HIS A 40 5.50 -3.27 -9.15
N LEU A 41 5.56 -3.00 -7.87
CA LEU A 41 6.60 -3.55 -7.00
C LEU A 41 6.13 -4.73 -6.14
N ASP A 42 4.88 -4.70 -5.71
CA ASP A 42 4.38 -5.75 -4.81
C ASP A 42 2.86 -5.85 -4.90
N GLN A 43 2.34 -7.01 -4.57
CA GLN A 43 0.90 -7.26 -4.58
C GLN A 43 0.54 -8.22 -3.45
N ASP A 44 -0.57 -7.93 -2.78
CA ASP A 44 -1.19 -8.83 -1.81
C ASP A 44 -2.57 -9.20 -2.34
N THR A 45 -2.80 -10.47 -2.57
CA THR A 45 -4.08 -10.99 -3.05
C THR A 45 -4.84 -11.76 -1.97
N GLY A 46 -4.39 -11.64 -0.72
CA GLY A 46 -5.03 -12.31 0.40
C GLY A 46 -6.40 -11.74 0.73
N LYS A 47 -7.09 -12.40 1.62
CA LYS A 47 -8.38 -11.93 2.12
C LYS A 47 -8.19 -10.58 2.80
N VAL A 48 -9.26 -9.79 2.85
CA VAL A 48 -9.26 -8.50 3.54
C VAL A 48 -8.56 -8.68 4.89
N ALA A 49 -7.48 -7.96 5.04
CA ALA A 49 -6.62 -8.14 6.20
C ALA A 49 -7.25 -7.56 7.45
N THR A 50 -7.54 -8.43 8.40
CA THR A 50 -7.86 -8.00 9.74
C THR A 50 -6.59 -8.14 10.57
N GLY A 51 -6.12 -7.04 11.10
CA GLY A 51 -4.99 -7.07 12.01
C GLY A 51 -3.62 -7.32 11.40
N LYS A 52 -3.49 -7.28 10.09
CA LYS A 52 -2.19 -7.43 9.44
C LYS A 52 -1.33 -6.21 9.71
N LYS A 53 -0.07 -6.43 10.12
CA LYS A 53 0.85 -5.32 10.36
C LYS A 53 1.46 -4.77 9.09
N VAL A 54 1.88 -5.64 8.18
CA VAL A 54 2.47 -5.24 6.90
C VAL A 54 1.60 -5.77 5.78
N LEU A 55 1.07 -4.88 4.97
CA LEU A 55 0.24 -5.24 3.82
C LEU A 55 1.10 -5.47 2.58
N LEU A 56 2.01 -4.54 2.33
CA LEU A 56 2.88 -4.56 1.16
C LEU A 56 4.28 -4.15 1.59
N SER A 57 5.28 -4.69 0.90
CA SER A 57 6.66 -4.30 1.18
C SER A 57 7.55 -4.56 -0.01
N LYS A 58 8.60 -3.77 -0.14
CA LYS A 58 9.64 -3.96 -1.14
C LYS A 58 10.96 -3.44 -0.57
N TYR A 59 12.01 -4.23 -0.73
CA TYR A 59 13.34 -3.91 -0.21
C TYR A 59 14.33 -3.80 -1.36
N ASP A 60 15.42 -3.06 -1.12
CA ASP A 60 16.48 -2.87 -2.11
C ASP A 60 15.94 -2.30 -3.42
N VAL A 61 15.13 -1.24 -3.30
CA VAL A 61 14.46 -0.63 -4.46
C VAL A 61 15.44 0.17 -5.31
N SER A 62 16.22 1.04 -4.65
CA SER A 62 17.18 1.91 -5.33
C SER A 62 18.19 2.42 -4.30
N GLU A 63 19.13 3.28 -4.72
CA GLU A 63 20.14 3.83 -3.81
C GLU A 63 19.50 4.68 -2.71
N ASP A 64 18.49 5.45 -3.05
CA ASP A 64 17.83 6.35 -2.11
C ASP A 64 16.62 5.74 -1.42
N ILE A 65 16.12 4.61 -1.91
CA ILE A 65 14.99 3.90 -1.32
C ILE A 65 15.41 2.49 -0.99
N LYS A 66 15.75 2.25 0.29
CA LYS A 66 16.16 0.92 0.75
C LYS A 66 14.96 0.04 1.06
N SER A 67 13.85 0.64 1.48
CA SER A 67 12.65 -0.11 1.77
C SER A 67 11.42 0.77 1.61
N ILE A 68 10.33 0.13 1.17
CA ILE A 68 8.99 0.70 1.21
C ILE A 68 8.13 -0.30 1.94
N GLU A 69 7.42 0.14 2.96
CA GLU A 69 6.51 -0.72 3.71
C GLU A 69 5.16 -0.05 3.81
N VAL A 70 4.10 -0.80 3.60
CA VAL A 70 2.73 -0.30 3.71
C VAL A 70 2.03 -1.10 4.80
N TYR A 71 1.57 -0.40 5.81
CA TYR A 71 0.82 -0.99 6.91
C TYR A 71 -0.65 -0.66 6.73
N ALA A 72 -1.50 -1.62 7.01
CA ALA A 72 -2.93 -1.44 6.95
C ALA A 72 -3.57 -1.79 8.28
N SER A 73 -4.54 -1.00 8.68
CA SER A 73 -5.38 -1.34 9.81
C SER A 73 -6.84 -1.06 9.44
N TYR A 74 -7.74 -1.87 9.96
CA TYR A 74 -9.15 -1.73 9.69
C TYR A 74 -9.93 -1.95 11.01
N ILE A 75 -10.50 -0.87 11.54
CA ILE A 75 -11.39 -0.94 12.70
C ILE A 75 -12.77 -0.49 12.25
N PHE A 76 -12.93 0.78 11.91
CA PHE A 76 -14.17 1.30 11.34
C PHE A 76 -14.01 1.60 9.87
N LYS A 77 -12.80 1.94 9.46
CA LYS A 77 -12.45 2.19 8.06
C LYS A 77 -10.99 1.79 7.85
N LEU A 78 -10.65 1.57 6.60
CA LEU A 78 -9.28 1.25 6.23
C LEU A 78 -8.38 2.47 6.43
N LYS A 79 -7.28 2.28 7.15
CA LYS A 79 -6.25 3.29 7.31
C LYS A 79 -4.93 2.73 6.84
N LEU A 80 -4.27 3.44 5.96
CA LEU A 80 -2.98 3.06 5.41
C LEU A 80 -1.88 3.95 5.92
N LYS A 81 -0.71 3.37 6.08
CA LYS A 81 0.50 4.07 6.51
C LYS A 81 1.63 3.61 5.59
N ILE A 82 2.37 4.56 5.04
CA ILE A 82 3.47 4.26 4.13
C ILE A 82 4.77 4.71 4.77
N LEU A 83 5.72 3.79 4.86
CA LEU A 83 7.06 4.06 5.37
C LEU A 83 8.08 3.89 4.26
N VAL A 84 9.01 4.83 4.17
CA VAL A 84 10.18 4.72 3.29
C VAL A 84 11.41 4.80 4.17
N ASN A 85 12.30 3.82 4.01
CA ASN A 85 13.52 3.72 4.81
C ASN A 85 13.22 3.73 6.32
N GLY A 86 12.09 3.10 6.68
CA GLY A 86 11.68 3.01 8.09
C GLY A 86 11.00 4.25 8.65
N LYS A 87 10.82 5.29 7.85
CA LYS A 87 10.19 6.54 8.29
C LYS A 87 8.82 6.70 7.68
N ILE A 88 7.85 7.12 8.48
CA ILE A 88 6.49 7.37 8.00
C ILE A 88 6.51 8.60 7.09
N ILE A 89 6.13 8.43 5.83
CA ILE A 89 5.99 9.54 4.89
C ILE A 89 4.53 9.86 4.58
N TYR A 90 3.63 8.94 4.92
CA TYR A 90 2.19 9.13 4.74
C TYR A 90 1.44 8.29 5.77
N GLN A 91 0.36 8.86 6.29
CA GLN A 91 -0.49 8.13 7.22
C GLN A 91 -1.91 8.69 7.15
N ASP A 92 -2.89 7.80 6.98
CA ASP A 92 -4.30 8.17 7.06
C ASP A 92 -4.66 8.58 8.49
N LYS A 93 -5.52 9.57 8.59
CA LYS A 93 -6.02 10.04 9.90
C LYS A 93 -7.22 9.26 10.38
#